data_3461ae5a5837580565ae0ca18a5ef000
#
_entry.id   3461ae5a5837580565ae0ca18a5ef000
#
_cell.length_a   1.000
_cell.length_b   1.000
_cell.length_c   1.000
_cell.angle_alpha   90.00
_cell.angle_beta   90.00
_cell.angle_gamma   90.00
#
_symmetry.space_group_name_H-M   'P 1'
#
loop_
_entity.id
_entity.type
_entity.pdbx_description
1 polymer ?
#
loop_
_entity_poly.entity_id
_entity_poly.type
_entity_poly.pdbx_seq_one_letter_code
_entity_poly.pdbx_strand_id
1 'polypeptide(L)'
;MDQMRSYTINKGMMDSWVNLFETGIKPAHEAMGIPVVATWVNADHNQFIWVRRFADGDDVPAKEAAFRESDGFKSLGSQPGEHIAKMDIQSLEQGKLAA
;
A
#
# COMPACT_ATOMS: atom_id res chain seq x y z
N MET A 1 -12.35 2.49 -7.27
CA MET A 1 -11.32 3.53 -7.23
C MET A 1 -10.01 2.89 -6.79
N ASP A 2 -8.97 3.09 -7.55
CA ASP A 2 -7.64 2.59 -7.21
C ASP A 2 -6.84 3.71 -6.55
N GLN A 3 -5.95 3.33 -5.65
CA GLN A 3 -5.03 4.26 -5.03
C GLN A 3 -3.60 3.76 -5.25
N MET A 4 -2.81 4.58 -5.94
CA MET A 4 -1.40 4.31 -6.15
C MET A 4 -0.59 4.96 -5.04
N ARG A 5 0.30 4.19 -4.47
CA ARG A 5 1.17 4.65 -3.39
C ARG A 5 2.62 4.42 -3.81
N SER A 6 3.41 5.49 -3.81
CA SER A 6 4.84 5.44 -4.15
C SER A 6 5.64 5.78 -2.90
N TYR A 7 6.42 4.83 -2.42
CA TYR A 7 7.22 5.00 -1.22
C TYR A 7 8.70 5.07 -1.58
N THR A 8 9.38 6.10 -1.10
CA THR A 8 10.84 6.10 -1.09
C THR A 8 11.28 5.31 0.14
N ILE A 9 12.04 4.24 -0.07
CA ILE A 9 12.48 3.34 0.98
C ILE A 9 13.86 3.77 1.48
N ASN A 10 14.07 3.74 2.78
CA ASN A 10 15.33 4.07 3.40
C ASN A 10 16.45 3.18 2.84
N LYS A 11 17.64 3.76 2.69
CA LYS A 11 18.78 3.10 2.08
C LYS A 11 19.08 1.74 2.72
N GLY A 12 19.20 0.73 1.87
CA GLY A 12 19.51 -0.63 2.31
C GLY A 12 18.35 -1.42 2.90
N MET A 13 17.14 -0.85 2.90
CA MET A 13 15.97 -1.49 3.54
C MET A 13 14.97 -2.09 2.55
N MET A 14 15.25 -2.10 1.25
CA MET A 14 14.26 -2.56 0.28
C MET A 14 13.89 -4.03 0.46
N ASP A 15 14.87 -4.92 0.67
CA ASP A 15 14.58 -6.34 0.87
C ASP A 15 13.75 -6.57 2.13
N SER A 16 14.08 -5.88 3.21
CA SER A 16 13.31 -5.93 4.45
C SER A 16 11.89 -5.40 4.24
N TRP A 17 11.75 -4.32 3.48
CA TRP A 17 10.45 -3.74 3.16
C TRP A 17 9.58 -4.71 2.33
N VAL A 18 10.14 -5.29 1.28
CA VAL A 18 9.39 -6.24 0.43
C VAL A 18 8.91 -7.43 1.26
N ASN A 19 9.77 -7.96 2.14
CA ASN A 19 9.36 -9.04 3.03
C ASN A 19 8.24 -8.63 3.98
N LEU A 20 8.35 -7.45 4.60
CA LEU A 20 7.31 -6.92 5.48
C LEU A 20 6.00 -6.71 4.71
N PHE A 21 6.08 -6.20 3.49
CA PHE A 21 4.91 -5.98 2.66
C PHE A 21 4.21 -7.30 2.33
N GLU A 22 4.94 -8.28 1.84
CA GLU A 22 4.37 -9.57 1.41
C GLU A 22 3.81 -10.38 2.59
N THR A 23 4.46 -10.34 3.74
CA THR A 23 4.06 -11.17 4.89
C THR A 23 3.13 -10.47 5.87
N GLY A 24 3.06 -9.15 5.84
CA GLY A 24 2.30 -8.38 6.83
C GLY A 24 1.31 -7.39 6.22
N ILE A 25 1.78 -6.46 5.40
CA ILE A 25 0.96 -5.34 4.91
C ILE A 25 -0.09 -5.83 3.91
N LYS A 26 0.32 -6.63 2.94
CA LYS A 26 -0.59 -7.18 1.92
C LYS A 26 -1.68 -8.08 2.53
N PRO A 27 -1.35 -9.07 3.37
CA PRO A 27 -2.38 -9.86 4.02
C PRO A 27 -3.35 -9.04 4.88
N ALA A 28 -2.85 -8.01 5.58
CA ALA A 28 -3.69 -7.13 6.39
C ALA A 28 -4.70 -6.37 5.51
N HIS A 29 -4.28 -5.90 4.34
CA HIS A 29 -5.16 -5.24 3.37
C HIS A 29 -6.24 -6.20 2.84
N GLU A 30 -5.83 -7.39 2.43
CA GLU A 30 -6.75 -8.37 1.86
C GLU A 30 -7.79 -8.82 2.88
N ALA A 31 -7.40 -8.98 4.15
CA ALA A 31 -8.32 -9.32 5.23
C ALA A 31 -9.39 -8.25 5.46
N MET A 32 -9.11 -7.00 5.12
CA MET A 32 -10.05 -5.88 5.25
C MET A 32 -10.82 -5.58 3.96
N GLY A 33 -10.71 -6.45 2.96
CA GLY A 33 -11.40 -6.26 1.69
C GLY A 33 -10.83 -5.15 0.82
N ILE A 34 -9.53 -4.87 0.97
CA ILE A 34 -8.81 -3.88 0.15
C ILE A 34 -7.71 -4.61 -0.62
N PRO A 35 -8.02 -5.20 -1.79
CA PRO A 35 -7.02 -5.98 -2.51
C PRO A 35 -5.84 -5.15 -2.99
N VAL A 36 -4.66 -5.73 -2.92
CA VAL A 36 -3.45 -5.20 -3.55
C VAL A 36 -3.45 -5.67 -5.00
N VAL A 37 -3.51 -4.72 -5.93
CA VAL A 37 -3.69 -5.00 -7.36
C VAL A 37 -2.37 -5.29 -8.05
N ALA A 38 -1.32 -4.52 -7.72
CA ALA A 38 -0.01 -4.65 -8.34
C ALA A 38 1.06 -4.01 -7.47
N THR A 39 2.30 -4.46 -7.64
CA THR A 39 3.47 -3.93 -6.94
C THR A 39 4.65 -3.84 -7.90
N TRP A 40 5.52 -2.85 -7.68
CA TRP A 40 6.76 -2.66 -8.43
C TRP A 40 7.88 -2.19 -7.52
N VAL A 41 9.10 -2.61 -7.84
CA VAL A 41 10.33 -2.00 -7.32
C VAL A 41 11.01 -1.34 -8.50
N ASN A 42 11.44 -0.08 -8.34
CA ASN A 42 12.13 0.62 -9.42
C ASN A 42 13.55 0.06 -9.66
N ALA A 43 14.16 0.41 -10.81
CA ALA A 43 15.47 -0.12 -11.19
C ALA A 43 16.57 0.21 -10.17
N ASP A 44 16.48 1.37 -9.52
CA ASP A 44 17.47 1.80 -8.51
C ASP A 44 17.25 1.17 -7.14
N HIS A 45 16.19 0.38 -6.97
CA HIS A 45 15.83 -0.29 -5.70
C HIS A 45 15.67 0.68 -4.52
N ASN A 46 15.16 1.88 -4.79
CA ASN A 46 14.91 2.87 -3.75
C ASN A 46 13.45 3.32 -3.66
N GLN A 47 12.61 2.88 -4.60
CA GLN A 47 11.17 3.15 -4.57
C GLN A 47 10.37 1.87 -4.70
N PHE A 48 9.33 1.77 -3.89
CA PHE A 48 8.32 0.73 -3.95
C PHE A 48 7.00 1.36 -4.35
N ILE A 49 6.40 0.90 -5.44
CA ILE A 49 5.16 1.44 -5.97
C ILE A 49 4.10 0.34 -5.93
N TRP A 50 2.92 0.65 -5.43
CA TRP A 50 1.86 -0.34 -5.36
C TRP A 50 0.49 0.31 -5.50
N VAL A 51 -0.49 -0.50 -5.85
CA VAL A 51 -1.86 -0.06 -6.06
C VAL A 51 -2.77 -0.92 -5.21
N ARG A 52 -3.65 -0.27 -4.44
CA ARG A 52 -4.72 -0.94 -3.72
C ARG A 52 -6.08 -0.47 -4.27
N ARG A 53 -7.07 -1.34 -4.21
CA ARG A 53 -8.37 -1.11 -4.81
C ARG A 53 -9.47 -1.03 -3.78
N PHE A 54 -10.33 -0.02 -3.93
CA PHE A 54 -11.59 0.10 -3.20
C PHE A 54 -12.74 -0.21 -4.15
N ALA A 55 -13.74 -0.95 -3.67
CA ALA A 55 -14.91 -1.29 -4.47
C ALA A 55 -15.76 -0.05 -4.74
N ASP A 56 -16.57 -0.10 -5.81
CA ASP A 56 -17.54 0.96 -6.12
C ASP A 56 -18.50 1.09 -4.94
N GLY A 57 -18.75 2.33 -4.52
CA GLY A 57 -19.62 2.60 -3.40
C GLY A 57 -18.95 2.52 -2.02
N ASP A 58 -17.69 2.10 -1.95
CA ASP A 58 -16.96 2.13 -0.68
C ASP A 58 -16.76 3.56 -0.17
N ASP A 59 -16.93 3.73 1.12
CA ASP A 59 -16.50 4.94 1.82
C ASP A 59 -14.99 4.80 2.08
N VAL A 60 -14.19 5.40 1.22
CA VAL A 60 -12.72 5.24 1.26
C VAL A 60 -12.14 5.72 2.58
N PRO A 61 -12.45 6.93 3.09
CA PRO A 61 -11.93 7.36 4.40
C PRO A 61 -12.31 6.42 5.54
N ALA A 62 -13.54 5.90 5.53
CA ALA A 62 -13.99 4.96 6.55
C ALA A 62 -13.24 3.64 6.47
N LYS A 63 -13.02 3.11 5.26
CA LYS A 63 -12.23 1.89 5.07
C LYS A 63 -10.76 2.07 5.47
N GLU A 64 -10.17 3.21 5.15
CA GLU A 64 -8.80 3.52 5.58
C GLU A 64 -8.69 3.60 7.10
N ALA A 65 -9.67 4.22 7.76
CA ALA A 65 -9.70 4.29 9.21
C ALA A 65 -9.84 2.89 9.83
N ALA A 66 -10.74 2.07 9.30
CA ALA A 66 -10.93 0.69 9.76
C ALA A 66 -9.66 -0.14 9.56
N PHE A 67 -8.96 0.05 8.46
CA PHE A 67 -7.69 -0.63 8.20
C PHE A 67 -6.64 -0.28 9.25
N ARG A 68 -6.48 1.01 9.57
CA ARG A 68 -5.53 1.46 10.58
C ARG A 68 -5.83 0.88 11.97
N GLU A 69 -7.10 0.60 12.26
CA GLU A 69 -7.53 0.01 13.53
C GLU A 69 -7.55 -1.52 13.51
N SER A 70 -7.29 -2.15 12.36
CA SER A 70 -7.30 -3.61 12.26
C SER A 70 -6.14 -4.24 13.03
N ASP A 71 -6.39 -5.45 13.57
CA ASP A 71 -5.36 -6.20 14.30
C ASP A 71 -4.16 -6.51 13.41
N GLY A 72 -4.39 -6.84 12.14
CA GLY A 72 -3.33 -7.15 11.20
C GLY A 72 -2.36 -5.98 11.00
N PHE A 73 -2.88 -4.76 10.86
CA PHE A 73 -2.03 -3.59 10.71
C PHE A 73 -1.38 -3.17 12.03
N LYS A 74 -2.15 -3.16 13.11
CA LYS A 74 -1.64 -2.78 14.43
C LYS A 74 -0.51 -3.70 14.91
N SER A 75 -0.57 -4.98 14.55
CA SER A 75 0.46 -5.95 14.93
C SER A 75 1.83 -5.64 14.31
N LEU A 76 1.87 -4.86 13.24
CA LEU A 76 3.12 -4.46 12.60
C LEU A 76 3.85 -3.36 13.37
N GLY A 77 3.14 -2.64 14.22
CA GLY A 77 3.72 -1.59 15.06
C GLY A 77 4.36 -0.47 14.24
N SER A 78 5.57 -0.08 14.62
CA SER A 78 6.33 0.98 13.95
C SER A 78 7.10 0.50 12.71
N GLN A 79 7.10 -0.79 12.41
CA GLN A 79 7.91 -1.35 11.32
C GLN A 79 7.67 -0.68 9.96
N PRO A 80 6.40 -0.47 9.51
CA PRO A 80 6.20 0.20 8.22
C PRO A 80 6.85 1.58 8.16
N GLY A 81 6.66 2.40 9.18
CA GLY A 81 7.21 3.76 9.22
C GLY A 81 8.73 3.80 9.26
N GLU A 82 9.37 2.80 9.83
CA GLU A 82 10.83 2.72 9.92
C GLU A 82 11.49 2.52 8.55
N HIS A 83 10.76 1.96 7.58
CA HIS A 83 11.29 1.69 6.25
C HIS A 83 11.08 2.85 5.27
N ILE A 84 10.10 3.72 5.53
CA ILE A 84 9.62 4.70 4.54
C ILE A 84 10.21 6.08 4.83
N ALA A 85 10.98 6.62 3.87
CA ALA A 85 11.53 7.97 3.95
C ALA A 85 10.54 9.02 3.42
N LYS A 86 9.78 8.68 2.38
CA LYS A 86 8.81 9.57 1.75
C LYS A 86 7.66 8.76 1.16
N MET A 87 6.47 9.33 1.19
CA MET A 87 5.26 8.68 0.71
C MET A 87 4.49 9.64 -0.20
N ASP A 88 4.19 9.20 -1.42
CA ASP A 88 3.31 9.89 -2.35
C ASP A 88 2.08 9.04 -2.62
N ILE A 89 0.90 9.63 -2.55
CA ILE A 89 -0.38 8.93 -2.70
C ILE A 89 -1.21 9.60 -3.78
N GLN A 90 -1.76 8.82 -4.69
CA GLN A 90 -2.56 9.29 -5.80
C GLN A 90 -3.80 8.44 -5.97
N SER A 91 -4.98 9.07 -5.97
CA SER A 91 -6.23 8.38 -6.29
C SER A 91 -6.40 8.31 -7.80
N LEU A 92 -6.80 7.14 -8.28
CA LEU A 92 -6.91 6.85 -9.71
C LEU A 92 -8.31 6.39 -10.04
N GLU A 93 -8.87 6.96 -11.09
CA GLU A 93 -10.12 6.49 -11.71
C GLU A 93 -9.80 5.91 -13.08
N GLN A 94 -10.59 4.93 -13.52
CA GLN A 94 -10.39 4.35 -14.84
C GLN A 94 -10.59 5.43 -15.91
N GLY A 95 -9.60 5.55 -16.80
CA GLY A 95 -9.66 6.52 -17.89
C GLY A 95 -10.66 6.11 -18.96
N LYS A 96 -11.47 7.07 -19.42
CA LYS A 96 -12.48 6.82 -20.46
C LYS A 96 -11.86 6.59 -21.83
N LEU A 97 -10.64 7.09 -22.06
CA LEU A 97 -9.95 6.90 -23.33
C LEU A 97 -9.48 5.45 -23.51
N ALA A 98 -9.42 4.68 -22.44
CA ALA A 98 -9.07 3.26 -22.49
C ALA A 98 -10.23 2.39 -22.98
N ALA A 99 -11.41 2.95 -23.07
CA ALA A 99 -12.60 2.23 -23.49
C ALA A 99 -12.67 2.14 -25.01
#